data_bb1451e8c537d520f98286b36bdb9f9b
#
_entry.id   bb1451e8c537d520f98286b36bdb9f9b
#
_cell.length_a   1.000
_cell.length_b   1.000
_cell.length_c   1.000
_cell.angle_alpha   90.00
_cell.angle_beta   90.00
_cell.angle_gamma   90.00
#
_symmetry.space_group_name_H-M   'P 1'
#
loop_
_entity.id
_entity.type
_entity.pdbx_description
1 polymer ?
#
loop_
_entity_poly.entity_id
_entity_poly.type
_entity_poly.pdbx_seq_one_letter_code
_entity_poly.pdbx_strand_id
1 'polypeptide(L)'
;AINEPHHVYLVQHQETKKIAIKKVLDVYNLAVYAELYRNPVAGTPRIINYYEETGQLTVIEEYISGTSLQDKIRHADISPNEMLQYMLDLCAILEQLHQHNPAIIHRDVKPSNVIITSYNRAVLLDFNAAKYHTATKDSDTILLGTQGYAAPEQYGFGQSSPQTDIYSMGILLKEMAEASHCQNPYIDAVTAKCTQMN
;
A
#
# COMPACT_ATOMS: atom_id res chain seq x y z
N ALA A 1 9.97 7.63 18.18
CA ALA A 1 9.09 7.77 17.01
C ALA A 1 9.88 7.38 15.76
N ILE A 2 9.23 6.74 14.76
CA ILE A 2 9.79 6.54 13.42
C ILE A 2 9.37 7.71 12.54
N ASN A 3 8.12 8.12 12.66
CA ASN A 3 7.56 9.27 11.95
C ASN A 3 6.58 9.99 12.90
N GLU A 4 7.08 10.96 13.62
CA GLU A 4 6.33 11.68 14.65
C GLU A 4 5.15 12.48 14.08
N PRO A 5 5.30 13.19 12.95
CA PRO A 5 4.18 13.89 12.30
C PRO A 5 3.02 12.99 11.88
N HIS A 6 3.29 11.71 11.63
CA HIS A 6 2.27 10.71 11.24
C HIS A 6 1.92 9.74 12.37
N HIS A 7 2.34 10.03 13.61
CA HIS A 7 2.06 9.22 14.80
C HIS A 7 2.43 7.74 14.63
N VAL A 8 3.60 7.47 14.02
CA VAL A 8 4.15 6.11 13.81
C VAL A 8 5.32 5.89 14.76
N TYR A 9 5.22 4.85 15.58
CA TYR A 9 6.18 4.54 16.65
C TYR A 9 6.68 3.11 16.55
N LEU A 10 7.99 2.92 16.79
CA LEU A 10 8.54 1.60 17.10
C LEU A 10 8.25 1.32 18.56
N VAL A 11 7.61 0.20 18.83
CA VAL A 11 7.26 -0.24 20.18
C VAL A 11 7.80 -1.63 20.46
N GLN A 12 7.98 -1.97 21.74
CA GLN A 12 8.44 -3.28 22.15
C GLN A 12 7.48 -3.87 23.17
N HIS A 13 7.08 -5.12 22.95
CA HIS A 13 6.28 -5.87 23.90
C HIS A 13 7.09 -6.12 25.19
N GLN A 14 6.55 -5.77 26.34
CA GLN A 14 7.31 -5.77 27.60
C GLN A 14 7.85 -7.15 27.99
N GLU A 15 7.05 -8.19 27.83
CA GLU A 15 7.43 -9.56 28.21
C GLU A 15 8.23 -10.27 27.12
N THR A 16 7.73 -10.29 25.88
CA THR A 16 8.32 -11.08 24.79
C THR A 16 9.49 -10.39 24.11
N LYS A 17 9.70 -9.09 24.38
CA LYS A 17 10.72 -8.21 23.74
C LYS A 17 10.56 -8.10 22.22
N LYS A 18 9.49 -8.61 21.63
CA LYS A 18 9.20 -8.46 20.21
C LYS A 18 8.94 -7.00 19.86
N ILE A 19 9.51 -6.57 18.74
CA ILE A 19 9.35 -5.23 18.18
C ILE A 19 8.10 -5.22 17.29
N ALA A 20 7.35 -4.12 17.34
CA ALA A 20 6.17 -3.88 16.54
C ALA A 20 6.07 -2.40 16.14
N ILE A 21 5.20 -2.09 15.21
CA ILE A 21 4.81 -0.73 14.84
C ILE A 21 3.49 -0.40 15.52
N LYS A 22 3.45 0.77 16.18
CA LYS A 22 2.22 1.40 16.66
C LYS A 22 1.90 2.59 15.77
N LYS A 23 0.68 2.64 15.24
CA LYS A 23 0.12 3.79 14.52
C LYS A 23 -1.08 4.33 15.32
N VAL A 24 -1.26 5.65 15.31
CA VAL A 24 -2.47 6.31 15.82
C VAL A 24 -3.07 7.09 14.68
N LEU A 25 -4.28 6.75 14.27
CA LEU A 25 -4.90 7.19 13.03
C LEU A 25 -6.14 8.04 13.32
N ASP A 26 -6.19 9.24 12.74
CA ASP A 26 -7.37 10.12 12.75
C ASP A 26 -8.33 9.80 11.58
N VAL A 27 -7.78 9.33 10.45
CA VAL A 27 -8.54 8.92 9.27
C VAL A 27 -8.29 7.43 9.05
N TYR A 28 -9.35 6.64 9.08
CA TYR A 28 -9.25 5.18 8.97
C TYR A 28 -10.60 4.57 8.58
N ASN A 29 -10.58 3.32 8.12
CA ASN A 29 -11.75 2.47 7.98
C ASN A 29 -11.65 1.29 8.96
N LEU A 30 -12.34 1.38 10.08
CA LEU A 30 -12.31 0.36 11.14
C LEU A 30 -12.67 -1.04 10.61
N ALA A 31 -13.65 -1.13 9.69
CA ALA A 31 -14.08 -2.41 9.14
C ALA A 31 -12.97 -3.09 8.32
N VAL A 32 -12.18 -2.32 7.56
CA VAL A 32 -11.01 -2.84 6.83
C VAL A 32 -9.95 -3.37 7.81
N TYR A 33 -9.60 -2.60 8.85
CA TYR A 33 -8.63 -3.06 9.85
C TYR A 33 -9.10 -4.30 10.61
N ALA A 34 -10.39 -4.36 10.97
CA ALA A 34 -10.99 -5.53 11.60
C ALA A 34 -10.95 -6.77 10.69
N GLU A 35 -11.13 -6.59 9.39
CA GLU A 35 -11.04 -7.67 8.41
C GLU A 35 -9.61 -8.18 8.25
N LEU A 36 -8.64 -7.28 8.06
CA LEU A 36 -7.23 -7.63 7.94
C LEU A 36 -6.66 -8.27 9.22
N TYR A 37 -7.21 -7.93 10.37
CA TYR A 37 -6.86 -8.60 11.64
C TYR A 37 -7.35 -10.04 11.69
N ARG A 38 -8.59 -10.32 11.23
CA ARG A 38 -9.18 -11.66 11.22
C ARG A 38 -8.61 -12.54 10.10
N ASN A 39 -8.44 -11.94 8.93
CA ASN A 39 -8.00 -12.59 7.69
C ASN A 39 -6.75 -11.88 7.14
N PRO A 40 -5.56 -12.18 7.70
CA PRO A 40 -4.31 -11.55 7.26
C PRO A 40 -4.03 -11.85 5.79
N VAL A 41 -3.65 -10.80 5.04
CA VAL A 41 -3.24 -10.89 3.64
C VAL A 41 -1.75 -11.15 3.55
N ALA A 42 -1.35 -12.16 2.77
CA ALA A 42 0.07 -12.47 2.57
C ALA A 42 0.77 -11.31 1.84
N GLY A 43 1.95 -10.92 2.33
CA GLY A 43 2.70 -9.77 1.78
C GLY A 43 2.31 -8.42 2.38
N THR A 44 1.53 -8.41 3.47
CA THR A 44 1.24 -7.21 4.27
C THR A 44 1.65 -7.44 5.73
N PRO A 45 1.91 -6.38 6.53
CA PRO A 45 2.15 -6.54 7.96
C PRO A 45 0.95 -7.16 8.65
N ARG A 46 1.18 -8.17 9.47
CA ARG A 46 0.13 -8.74 10.29
C ARG A 46 -0.30 -7.73 11.36
N ILE A 47 -1.59 -7.46 11.46
CA ILE A 47 -2.14 -6.69 12.58
C ILE A 47 -2.11 -7.57 13.83
N ILE A 48 -1.44 -7.09 14.88
CA ILE A 48 -1.28 -7.79 16.17
C ILE A 48 -2.44 -7.44 17.09
N ASN A 49 -2.84 -6.17 17.10
CA ASN A 49 -3.93 -5.64 17.89
C ASN A 49 -4.43 -4.31 17.31
N TYR A 50 -5.66 -3.96 17.59
CA TYR A 50 -6.21 -2.62 17.30
C TYR A 50 -7.29 -2.28 18.32
N TYR A 51 -7.43 -0.98 18.60
CA TYR A 51 -8.51 -0.45 19.44
C TYR A 51 -8.81 0.98 19.09
N GLU A 52 -10.07 1.36 19.25
CA GLU A 52 -10.59 2.70 18.99
C GLU A 52 -10.83 3.41 20.32
N GLU A 53 -10.31 4.62 20.46
CA GLU A 53 -10.46 5.45 21.63
C GLU A 53 -10.52 6.91 21.22
N THR A 54 -11.49 7.67 21.76
CA THR A 54 -11.67 9.11 21.50
C THR A 54 -11.69 9.52 20.02
N GLY A 55 -12.20 8.65 19.14
CA GLY A 55 -12.27 8.90 17.70
C GLY A 55 -10.97 8.67 16.93
N GLN A 56 -9.97 8.08 17.57
CA GLN A 56 -8.72 7.65 16.95
C GLN A 56 -8.61 6.13 16.96
N LEU A 57 -8.06 5.55 15.91
CA LEU A 57 -7.72 4.13 15.85
C LEU A 57 -6.23 3.93 16.16
N THR A 58 -5.95 3.20 17.23
CA THR A 58 -4.60 2.68 17.47
C THR A 58 -4.48 1.30 16.84
N VAL A 59 -3.44 1.11 16.01
CA VAL A 59 -3.09 -0.17 15.39
C VAL A 59 -1.69 -0.58 15.85
N ILE A 60 -1.55 -1.83 16.29
CA ILE A 60 -0.27 -2.48 16.53
C ILE A 60 -0.08 -3.52 15.43
N GLU A 61 0.94 -3.36 14.63
CA GLU A 61 1.23 -4.26 13.51
C GLU A 61 2.68 -4.76 13.53
N GLU A 62 2.94 -5.80 12.78
CA GLU A 62 4.25 -6.40 12.60
C GLU A 62 5.26 -5.36 12.09
N TYR A 63 6.45 -5.36 12.70
CA TYR A 63 7.58 -4.60 12.18
C TYR A 63 8.22 -5.37 11.01
N ILE A 64 8.17 -4.80 9.82
CA ILE A 64 8.81 -5.36 8.62
C ILE A 64 10.22 -4.77 8.49
N SER A 65 11.23 -5.64 8.60
CA SER A 65 12.63 -5.25 8.40
C SER A 65 13.00 -5.30 6.93
N GLY A 66 13.60 -4.23 6.44
CA GLY A 66 14.00 -4.12 5.03
C GLY A 66 14.34 -2.69 4.64
N THR A 67 14.49 -2.48 3.33
CA THR A 67 14.74 -1.17 2.72
C THR A 67 13.46 -0.71 2.02
N SER A 68 13.11 0.56 2.13
CA SER A 68 11.95 1.08 1.40
C SER A 68 12.21 1.02 -0.12
N LEU A 69 11.17 0.70 -0.89
CA LEU A 69 11.28 0.73 -2.35
C LEU A 69 11.62 2.13 -2.84
N GLN A 70 11.18 3.16 -2.12
CA GLN A 70 11.54 4.55 -2.41
C GLN A 70 13.05 4.80 -2.31
N ASP A 71 13.72 4.24 -1.29
CA ASP A 71 15.17 4.38 -1.16
C ASP A 71 15.90 3.58 -2.25
N LYS A 72 15.43 2.39 -2.59
CA LYS A 72 15.99 1.61 -3.70
C LYS A 72 15.87 2.37 -5.04
N ILE A 73 14.73 2.97 -5.34
CA ILE A 73 14.52 3.82 -6.53
C ILE A 73 15.46 5.02 -6.50
N ARG A 74 15.50 5.75 -5.39
CA ARG A 74 16.35 6.94 -5.23
C ARG A 74 17.82 6.67 -5.49
N HIS A 75 18.32 5.50 -5.10
CA HIS A 75 19.71 5.11 -5.26
C HIS A 75 19.96 4.30 -6.54
N ALA A 76 18.95 4.11 -7.39
CA ALA A 76 18.99 3.24 -8.57
C ALA A 76 19.49 1.82 -8.24
N ASP A 77 19.12 1.31 -7.05
CA ASP A 77 19.50 -0.02 -6.53
C ASP A 77 18.39 -1.04 -6.84
N ILE A 78 18.02 -1.13 -8.11
CA ILE A 78 17.01 -2.07 -8.62
C ILE A 78 17.48 -2.60 -9.97
N SER A 79 17.64 -3.91 -10.08
CA SER A 79 17.84 -4.57 -11.37
C SER A 79 16.49 -4.80 -12.08
N PRO A 80 16.47 -4.98 -13.42
CA PRO A 80 15.24 -5.29 -14.14
C PRO A 80 14.52 -6.56 -13.64
N ASN A 81 15.26 -7.56 -13.19
CA ASN A 81 14.68 -8.78 -12.62
C ASN A 81 14.01 -8.53 -11.25
N GLU A 82 14.64 -7.74 -10.41
CA GLU A 82 14.06 -7.35 -9.12
C GLU A 82 12.81 -6.50 -9.32
N MET A 83 12.82 -5.55 -10.25
CA MET A 83 11.64 -4.77 -10.62
C MET A 83 10.46 -5.70 -10.97
N LEU A 84 10.67 -6.68 -11.84
CA LEU A 84 9.63 -7.63 -12.21
C LEU A 84 9.14 -8.46 -11.02
N GLN A 85 10.06 -8.92 -10.15
CA GLN A 85 9.72 -9.69 -8.96
C GLN A 85 8.86 -8.86 -8.00
N TYR A 86 9.25 -7.58 -7.75
CA TYR A 86 8.49 -6.70 -6.86
C TYR A 86 7.10 -6.38 -7.42
N MET A 87 6.99 -6.18 -8.73
CA MET A 87 5.69 -6.00 -9.38
C MET A 87 4.80 -7.24 -9.23
N LEU A 88 5.35 -8.44 -9.41
CA LEU A 88 4.59 -9.68 -9.23
C LEU A 88 4.14 -9.87 -7.78
N ASP A 89 5.00 -9.55 -6.80
CA ASP A 89 4.63 -9.60 -5.40
C ASP A 89 3.46 -8.64 -5.09
N LEU A 90 3.55 -7.40 -5.56
CA LEU A 90 2.50 -6.40 -5.37
C LEU A 90 1.19 -6.78 -6.08
N CYS A 91 1.26 -7.33 -7.29
CA CYS A 91 0.08 -7.87 -7.99
C CYS A 91 -0.61 -8.97 -7.17
N ALA A 92 0.17 -9.91 -6.60
CA ALA A 92 -0.37 -11.00 -5.79
C ALA A 92 -1.02 -10.48 -4.48
N ILE A 93 -0.47 -9.42 -3.87
CA ILE A 93 -1.07 -8.76 -2.70
C ILE A 93 -2.39 -8.09 -3.07
N LEU A 94 -2.39 -7.28 -4.12
CA LEU A 94 -3.59 -6.57 -4.58
C LEU A 94 -4.68 -7.54 -5.05
N GLU A 95 -4.32 -8.64 -5.71
CA GLU A 95 -5.27 -9.67 -6.10
C GLU A 95 -6.02 -10.22 -4.88
N GLN A 96 -5.33 -10.56 -3.79
CA GLN A 96 -5.96 -11.01 -2.55
C GLN A 96 -6.93 -9.96 -1.99
N LEU A 97 -6.52 -8.68 -1.97
CA LEU A 97 -7.37 -7.58 -1.48
C LEU A 97 -8.61 -7.38 -2.36
N HIS A 98 -8.42 -7.42 -3.68
CA HIS A 98 -9.51 -7.20 -4.64
C HIS A 98 -10.48 -8.38 -4.75
N GLN A 99 -10.05 -9.61 -4.41
CA GLN A 99 -10.89 -10.80 -4.35
C GLN A 99 -11.74 -10.89 -3.07
N HIS A 100 -11.51 -10.01 -2.09
CA HIS A 100 -12.41 -9.88 -0.95
C HIS A 100 -13.83 -9.53 -1.40
N ASN A 101 -14.82 -9.91 -0.61
CA ASN A 101 -16.21 -9.57 -0.87
C ASN A 101 -16.84 -8.86 0.34
N PRO A 102 -17.01 -7.53 0.29
CA PRO A 102 -16.67 -6.61 -0.82
C PRO A 102 -15.16 -6.41 -0.97
N ALA A 103 -14.71 -6.07 -2.19
CA ALA A 103 -13.29 -5.86 -2.50
C ALA A 103 -12.70 -4.75 -1.62
N ILE A 104 -11.46 -4.95 -1.14
CA ILE A 104 -10.69 -3.93 -0.40
C ILE A 104 -9.79 -3.21 -1.40
N ILE A 105 -9.92 -1.89 -1.50
CA ILE A 105 -9.09 -1.03 -2.34
C ILE A 105 -8.07 -0.32 -1.43
N HIS A 106 -6.78 -0.43 -1.77
CA HIS A 106 -5.69 0.11 -0.96
C HIS A 106 -5.59 1.64 -1.05
N ARG A 107 -5.69 2.21 -2.26
CA ARG A 107 -5.78 3.65 -2.59
C ARG A 107 -4.50 4.47 -2.37
N ASP A 108 -3.43 3.89 -1.85
CA ASP A 108 -2.16 4.60 -1.63
C ASP A 108 -0.95 3.71 -1.96
N VAL A 109 -1.00 3.01 -3.10
CA VAL A 109 0.14 2.22 -3.60
C VAL A 109 1.20 3.18 -4.14
N LYS A 110 2.38 3.19 -3.47
CA LYS A 110 3.52 4.07 -3.80
C LYS A 110 4.82 3.49 -3.22
N PRO A 111 6.01 3.93 -3.68
CA PRO A 111 7.28 3.36 -3.23
C PRO A 111 7.54 3.47 -1.72
N SER A 112 7.09 4.55 -1.06
CA SER A 112 7.26 4.73 0.38
C SER A 112 6.42 3.78 1.23
N ASN A 113 5.37 3.19 0.65
CA ASN A 113 4.51 2.19 1.28
C ASN A 113 4.91 0.76 0.93
N VAL A 114 6.08 0.55 0.33
CA VAL A 114 6.60 -0.79 0.03
C VAL A 114 7.96 -0.98 0.69
N ILE A 115 8.11 -2.07 1.45
CA ILE A 115 9.39 -2.52 2.02
C ILE A 115 9.88 -3.74 1.25
N ILE A 116 11.13 -3.70 0.86
CA ILE A 116 11.84 -4.86 0.30
C ILE A 116 12.61 -5.54 1.43
N THR A 117 12.21 -6.74 1.75
CA THR A 117 12.80 -7.55 2.83
C THR A 117 14.18 -8.09 2.45
N SER A 118 14.92 -8.61 3.44
CA SER A 118 16.21 -9.31 3.20
C SER A 118 16.09 -10.55 2.31
N TYR A 119 14.88 -11.09 2.11
CA TYR A 119 14.59 -12.19 1.18
C TYR A 119 14.21 -11.69 -0.22
N ASN A 120 14.43 -10.41 -0.50
CA ASN A 120 14.14 -9.77 -1.78
C ASN A 120 12.64 -9.88 -2.18
N ARG A 121 11.73 -9.74 -1.18
CA ARG A 121 10.27 -9.78 -1.37
C ARG A 121 9.65 -8.45 -1.00
N ALA A 122 8.70 -8.00 -1.81
CA ALA A 122 7.96 -6.79 -1.54
C ALA A 122 6.85 -7.03 -0.51
N VAL A 123 6.73 -6.12 0.44
CA VAL A 123 5.65 -6.08 1.45
C VAL A 123 4.96 -4.73 1.33
N LEU A 124 3.63 -4.73 1.14
CA LEU A 124 2.81 -3.52 1.03
C LEU A 124 2.33 -3.10 2.41
N LEU A 125 2.62 -1.84 2.75
CA LEU A 125 2.29 -1.22 4.03
C LEU A 125 1.12 -0.27 3.89
N ASP A 126 0.58 0.16 5.03
CA ASP A 126 -0.24 1.35 5.24
C ASP A 126 -1.64 1.35 4.58
N PHE A 127 -2.60 0.81 5.34
CA PHE A 127 -4.01 0.71 4.95
C PHE A 127 -4.86 1.91 5.41
N ASN A 128 -4.26 3.06 5.74
CA ASN A 128 -4.99 4.22 6.27
C ASN A 128 -6.02 4.76 5.27
N ALA A 129 -5.67 4.73 3.98
CA ALA A 129 -6.54 5.16 2.89
C ALA A 129 -7.49 4.05 2.40
N ALA A 130 -7.32 2.80 2.86
CA ALA A 130 -8.03 1.66 2.33
C ALA A 130 -9.53 1.70 2.65
N LYS A 131 -10.34 1.22 1.71
CA LYS A 131 -11.78 1.10 1.86
C LYS A 131 -12.36 -0.11 1.15
N TYR A 132 -13.57 -0.49 1.52
CA TYR A 132 -14.37 -1.43 0.73
C TYR A 132 -14.90 -0.76 -0.55
N HIS A 133 -14.86 -1.50 -1.65
CA HIS A 133 -15.59 -1.13 -2.87
C HIS A 133 -17.08 -1.44 -2.67
N THR A 134 -17.92 -0.41 -2.72
CA THR A 134 -19.38 -0.53 -2.57
C THR A 134 -20.04 -0.18 -3.90
N ALA A 135 -21.12 -0.90 -4.24
CA ALA A 135 -21.88 -0.65 -5.48
C ALA A 135 -22.70 0.67 -5.45
N THR A 136 -22.75 1.37 -4.31
CA THR A 136 -23.45 2.66 -4.18
C THR A 136 -22.60 3.77 -4.81
N LYS A 137 -23.23 4.63 -5.63
CA LYS A 137 -22.57 5.74 -6.34
C LYS A 137 -22.13 6.91 -5.45
N ASP A 138 -21.68 6.66 -4.24
CA ASP A 138 -21.17 7.73 -3.39
C ASP A 138 -19.71 8.00 -3.81
N SER A 139 -19.48 9.24 -4.31
CA SER A 139 -18.13 9.73 -4.55
C SER A 139 -17.29 9.64 -3.28
N ASP A 140 -15.98 9.42 -3.43
CA ASP A 140 -15.08 9.43 -2.29
C ASP A 140 -15.18 10.77 -1.56
N THR A 141 -15.69 10.76 -0.34
CA THR A 141 -15.97 11.98 0.45
C THR A 141 -14.69 12.63 0.99
N ILE A 142 -13.58 11.90 0.97
CA ILE A 142 -12.27 12.38 1.42
C ILE A 142 -11.29 12.17 0.28
N LEU A 143 -10.62 13.26 -0.14
CA LEU A 143 -9.53 13.22 -1.09
C LEU A 143 -8.33 12.55 -0.42
N LEU A 144 -8.14 11.25 -0.67
CA LEU A 144 -7.03 10.47 -0.16
C LEU A 144 -6.23 9.93 -1.34
N GLY A 145 -4.93 10.07 -1.25
CA GLY A 145 -3.98 9.59 -2.25
C GLY A 145 -2.76 10.50 -2.31
N THR A 146 -1.67 9.97 -2.83
CA THR A 146 -0.42 10.71 -2.96
C THR A 146 -0.33 11.33 -4.36
N GLN A 147 -0.09 12.63 -4.43
CA GLN A 147 0.11 13.33 -5.70
C GLN A 147 1.16 12.60 -6.56
N GLY A 148 0.85 12.37 -7.84
CA GLY A 148 1.68 11.65 -8.78
C GLY A 148 1.38 10.14 -8.88
N TYR A 149 0.78 9.51 -7.85
CA TYR A 149 0.37 8.10 -7.87
C TYR A 149 -1.14 7.91 -7.85
N ALA A 150 -1.87 8.85 -7.25
CA ALA A 150 -3.31 8.78 -7.12
C ALA A 150 -4.01 8.80 -8.47
N ALA A 151 -4.96 7.87 -8.66
CA ALA A 151 -5.79 7.83 -9.84
C ALA A 151 -6.74 9.04 -9.92
N PRO A 152 -7.16 9.45 -11.13
CA PRO A 152 -8.00 10.64 -11.31
C PRO A 152 -9.28 10.66 -10.47
N GLU A 153 -9.93 9.51 -10.28
CA GLU A 153 -11.13 9.38 -9.47
C GLU A 153 -10.91 9.73 -7.99
N GLN A 154 -9.68 9.58 -7.48
CA GLN A 154 -9.34 9.93 -6.09
C GLN A 154 -9.33 11.44 -5.82
N TYR A 155 -9.33 12.26 -6.87
CA TYR A 155 -9.45 13.72 -6.79
C TYR A 155 -10.91 14.21 -6.75
N GLY A 156 -11.87 13.33 -6.44
CA GLY A 156 -13.29 13.69 -6.31
C GLY A 156 -14.11 13.54 -7.60
N PHE A 157 -13.53 12.97 -8.66
CA PHE A 157 -14.21 12.76 -9.94
C PHE A 157 -14.94 11.41 -10.06
N GLY A 158 -14.87 10.56 -9.03
CA GLY A 158 -15.47 9.23 -9.09
C GLY A 158 -15.33 8.45 -7.78
N GLN A 159 -15.58 7.16 -7.88
CA GLN A 159 -15.45 6.22 -6.79
C GLN A 159 -14.22 5.32 -7.03
N SER A 160 -13.41 5.14 -5.98
CA SER A 160 -12.29 4.20 -6.04
C SER A 160 -12.77 2.76 -6.23
N SER A 161 -12.07 2.04 -7.08
CA SER A 161 -12.32 0.66 -7.47
C SER A 161 -10.98 -0.11 -7.56
N PRO A 162 -10.95 -1.42 -7.83
CA PRO A 162 -9.71 -2.14 -8.09
C PRO A 162 -8.79 -1.45 -9.12
N GLN A 163 -9.37 -0.77 -10.12
CA GLN A 163 -8.64 -0.02 -11.15
C GLN A 163 -7.82 1.15 -10.55
N THR A 164 -8.28 1.73 -9.44
CA THR A 164 -7.54 2.77 -8.71
C THR A 164 -6.14 2.29 -8.30
N ASP A 165 -6.04 1.08 -7.73
CA ASP A 165 -4.75 0.50 -7.35
C ASP A 165 -3.93 0.11 -8.59
N ILE A 166 -4.56 -0.38 -9.65
CA ILE A 166 -3.90 -0.71 -10.92
C ILE A 166 -3.30 0.54 -11.57
N TYR A 167 -3.98 1.69 -11.49
CA TYR A 167 -3.42 2.96 -11.96
C TYR A 167 -2.11 3.30 -11.23
N SER A 168 -2.13 3.26 -9.89
CA SER A 168 -0.95 3.52 -9.06
C SER A 168 0.19 2.54 -9.35
N MET A 169 -0.14 1.25 -9.58
CA MET A 169 0.82 0.23 -10.01
C MET A 169 1.47 0.55 -11.36
N GLY A 170 0.71 1.11 -12.32
CA GLY A 170 1.25 1.56 -13.60
C GLY A 170 2.29 2.67 -13.44
N ILE A 171 2.01 3.67 -12.59
CA ILE A 171 2.95 4.76 -12.27
C ILE A 171 4.21 4.19 -11.60
N LEU A 172 4.02 3.31 -10.62
CA LEU A 172 5.12 2.66 -9.89
C LEU A 172 6.02 1.83 -10.83
N LEU A 173 5.44 1.06 -11.76
CA LEU A 173 6.16 0.29 -12.77
C LEU A 173 7.06 1.19 -13.62
N LYS A 174 6.52 2.33 -14.08
CA LYS A 174 7.28 3.30 -14.88
C LYS A 174 8.48 3.83 -14.10
N GLU A 175 8.29 4.25 -12.86
CA GLU A 175 9.34 4.80 -12.01
C GLU A 175 10.45 3.77 -11.72
N MET A 176 10.07 2.51 -11.46
CA MET A 176 11.06 1.43 -11.28
C MET A 176 11.79 1.09 -12.57
N ALA A 177 11.13 1.15 -13.73
CA ALA A 177 11.77 0.93 -15.03
C ALA A 177 12.82 2.00 -15.32
N GLU A 178 12.53 3.26 -15.01
CA GLU A 178 13.48 4.38 -15.10
C GLU A 178 14.68 4.16 -14.17
N ALA A 179 14.42 3.81 -12.89
CA ALA A 179 15.47 3.57 -11.89
C ALA A 179 16.36 2.35 -12.21
N SER A 180 15.79 1.31 -12.83
CA SER A 180 16.52 0.10 -13.25
C SER A 180 17.18 0.21 -14.63
N HIS A 181 17.06 1.36 -15.28
CA HIS A 181 17.50 1.59 -16.67
C HIS A 181 16.92 0.57 -17.66
N CYS A 182 15.73 0.04 -17.37
CA CYS A 182 15.06 -0.96 -18.19
C CYS A 182 14.24 -0.28 -19.31
N GLN A 183 14.80 -0.22 -20.50
CA GLN A 183 14.10 0.23 -21.70
C GLN A 183 13.44 -0.96 -22.39
N ASN A 184 12.14 -1.13 -22.19
CA ASN A 184 11.38 -2.24 -22.77
C ASN A 184 9.99 -1.75 -23.24
N PRO A 185 9.69 -1.81 -24.55
CA PRO A 185 8.40 -1.35 -25.10
C PRO A 185 7.16 -2.04 -24.47
N TYR A 186 7.33 -3.26 -23.97
CA TYR A 186 6.23 -3.95 -23.27
C TYR A 186 5.91 -3.29 -21.91
N ILE A 187 6.91 -2.74 -21.22
CA ILE A 187 6.69 -1.99 -19.98
C ILE A 187 5.89 -0.72 -20.27
N ASP A 188 6.26 0.01 -21.32
CA ASP A 188 5.54 1.21 -21.75
C ASP A 188 4.09 0.90 -22.11
N ALA A 189 3.86 -0.19 -22.84
CA ALA A 189 2.52 -0.64 -23.21
C ALA A 189 1.68 -1.04 -21.99
N VAL A 190 2.25 -1.76 -21.01
CA VAL A 190 1.58 -2.13 -19.76
C VAL A 190 1.26 -0.89 -18.94
N THR A 191 2.23 0.01 -18.75
CA THR A 191 2.04 1.28 -18.04
C THR A 191 0.92 2.10 -18.66
N ALA A 192 0.93 2.28 -19.98
CA ALA A 192 -0.11 3.01 -20.69
C ALA A 192 -1.49 2.37 -20.50
N LYS A 193 -1.58 1.03 -20.48
CA LYS A 193 -2.83 0.32 -20.23
C LYS A 193 -3.32 0.49 -18.78
N CYS A 194 -2.43 0.42 -17.79
CA CYS A 194 -2.78 0.60 -16.39
C CYS A 194 -3.26 2.03 -16.07
N THR A 195 -2.75 3.04 -16.79
CA THR A 195 -3.05 4.46 -16.57
C THR A 195 -4.11 5.03 -17.51
N GLN A 196 -4.82 4.18 -18.25
CA GLN A 196 -5.98 4.61 -19.04
C GLN A 196 -7.11 5.09 -18.11
N MET A 197 -7.66 6.26 -18.43
CA MET A 197 -8.89 6.72 -17.80
C MET A 197 -10.06 5.92 -18.37
N ASN A 198 -10.93 5.40 -17.50
CA ASN A 198 -12.19 4.78 -17.88
C ASN A 198 -13.25 5.85 -18.18
#